data_c553d8ce0b7a0401fc3e9ddaecab11cb
#
_entry.id   c553d8ce0b7a0401fc3e9ddaecab11cb
#
_cell.length_a   1.000
_cell.length_b   1.000
_cell.length_c   1.000
_cell.angle_alpha   90.00
_cell.angle_beta   90.00
_cell.angle_gamma   90.00
#
_symmetry.space_group_name_H-M   'P 1'
#
loop_
_entity.id
_entity.type
_entity.pdbx_description
1 polymer ?
#
loop_
_entity_poly.entity_id
_entity_poly.type
_entity_poly.pdbx_seq_one_letter_code
_entity_poly.pdbx_strand_id
1 'polypeptide(L)'
;EGYLLFKRKFKENSNIINVFTNEYGKMSGIVYGANSRKIRNFLQLSNKIMTFYNSKSENRIGYFKTELIDPISPKYFSDKKRTSVLLSITSILNILLPESQPYKKIYSSLENLFNNLDSDYWPYYYLFWEIDLIKELGFDQNLKDFNNILGDKEIIDIEVDGIKYKIPYFIIKELIPKKIKNELIRKGLNFTRTVLVNKFFLPNNLIFPKSRVILENYFV
;
A
#
# COMPACT_ATOMS: atom_id res chain seq x y z
N GLU A 1 -6.08 14.22 -8.20
CA GLU A 1 -4.71 13.65 -8.16
C GLU A 1 -4.70 12.30 -7.46
N GLY A 2 -3.68 11.47 -7.74
CA GLY A 2 -3.57 10.17 -7.11
C GLY A 2 -2.29 9.42 -7.45
N TYR A 3 -2.15 8.25 -6.87
CA TYR A 3 -0.98 7.39 -7.03
C TYR A 3 -1.26 6.28 -8.05
N LEU A 4 -0.33 6.08 -8.99
CA LEU A 4 -0.44 5.04 -10.01
C LEU A 4 -0.22 3.65 -9.37
N LEU A 5 -1.28 2.83 -9.33
CA LEU A 5 -1.24 1.49 -8.73
C LEU A 5 -0.94 0.39 -9.74
N PHE A 6 -1.41 0.53 -10.96
CA PHE A 6 -1.33 -0.52 -11.97
C PHE A 6 -1.26 0.07 -13.37
N LYS A 7 -0.57 -0.65 -14.26
CA LYS A 7 -0.45 -0.31 -15.67
C LYS A 7 -0.35 -1.59 -16.50
N ARG A 8 -1.16 -1.69 -17.55
CA ARG A 8 -1.03 -2.75 -18.56
C ARG A 8 -1.25 -2.19 -19.96
N LYS A 9 -0.58 -2.81 -20.93
CA LYS A 9 -0.81 -2.52 -22.36
C LYS A 9 -2.26 -2.89 -22.72
N PHE A 10 -2.95 -2.02 -23.43
CA PHE A 10 -4.32 -2.22 -23.92
C PHE A 10 -4.38 -2.32 -25.44
N LYS A 11 -3.85 -1.33 -26.15
CA LYS A 11 -3.69 -1.30 -27.60
C LYS A 11 -2.27 -0.87 -27.93
N GLU A 12 -1.94 -0.78 -29.21
CA GLU A 12 -0.58 -0.45 -29.65
C GLU A 12 0.01 0.78 -28.96
N ASN A 13 -0.76 1.86 -28.83
CA ASN A 13 -0.32 3.12 -28.21
C ASN A 13 -1.22 3.55 -27.04
N SER A 14 -1.74 2.59 -26.25
CA SER A 14 -2.55 2.91 -25.09
C SER A 14 -2.37 1.89 -23.97
N ASN A 15 -2.49 2.36 -22.74
CA ASN A 15 -2.48 1.55 -21.53
C ASN A 15 -3.78 1.73 -20.75
N ILE A 16 -4.22 0.66 -20.08
CA ILE A 16 -5.15 0.80 -18.95
C ILE A 16 -4.31 1.03 -17.71
N ILE A 17 -4.74 1.98 -16.90
CA ILE A 17 -4.13 2.30 -15.61
C ILE A 17 -5.17 2.30 -14.50
N ASN A 18 -4.74 1.98 -13.27
CA ASN A 18 -5.50 2.18 -12.06
C ASN A 18 -4.78 3.22 -11.20
N VAL A 19 -5.54 4.21 -10.73
CA VAL A 19 -5.03 5.31 -9.89
C VAL A 19 -5.83 5.35 -8.60
N PHE A 20 -5.15 5.44 -7.47
CA PHE A 20 -5.78 5.65 -6.17
C PHE A 20 -5.83 7.13 -5.84
N THR A 21 -7.02 7.66 -5.73
CA THR A 21 -7.29 9.08 -5.47
C THR A 21 -7.95 9.26 -4.10
N ASN A 22 -7.76 10.44 -3.50
CA ASN A 22 -8.37 10.76 -2.20
C ASN A 22 -9.90 10.89 -2.28
N GLU A 23 -10.40 11.48 -3.37
CA GLU A 23 -11.83 11.83 -3.50
C GLU A 23 -12.66 10.71 -4.10
N TYR A 24 -12.11 9.97 -5.07
CA TYR A 24 -12.86 8.99 -5.85
C TYR A 24 -12.42 7.54 -5.59
N GLY A 25 -11.44 7.32 -4.67
CA GLY A 25 -10.88 6.00 -4.44
C GLY A 25 -10.07 5.47 -5.62
N LYS A 26 -10.11 4.16 -5.86
CA LYS A 26 -9.44 3.53 -7.00
C LYS A 26 -10.26 3.73 -8.28
N MET A 27 -9.64 4.33 -9.28
CA MET A 27 -10.24 4.61 -10.57
C MET A 27 -9.47 3.92 -11.69
N SER A 28 -10.20 3.30 -12.62
CA SER A 28 -9.63 2.69 -13.84
C SER A 28 -9.91 3.55 -15.07
N GLY A 29 -8.94 3.64 -15.97
CA GLY A 29 -9.13 4.37 -17.23
C GLY A 29 -8.02 4.12 -18.24
N ILE A 30 -8.30 4.49 -19.50
CA ILE A 30 -7.37 4.34 -20.63
C ILE A 30 -6.53 5.61 -20.75
N VAL A 31 -5.22 5.46 -20.89
CA VAL A 31 -4.31 6.55 -21.31
C VAL A 31 -3.89 6.31 -22.75
N TYR A 32 -4.27 7.22 -23.64
CA TYR A 32 -3.84 7.23 -25.03
C TYR A 32 -2.46 7.87 -25.15
N GLY A 33 -1.69 7.48 -26.18
CA GLY A 33 -0.34 7.98 -26.37
C GLY A 33 0.67 7.47 -25.31
N ALA A 34 0.34 6.42 -24.60
CA ALA A 34 1.11 5.88 -23.46
C ALA A 34 2.56 5.46 -23.82
N ASN A 35 2.83 5.18 -25.10
CA ASN A 35 4.17 4.84 -25.59
C ASN A 35 5.01 6.06 -25.97
N SER A 36 4.42 7.26 -26.03
CA SER A 36 5.21 8.48 -26.22
C SER A 36 6.26 8.61 -25.12
N ARG A 37 7.46 9.11 -25.49
CA ARG A 37 8.58 9.27 -24.54
C ARG A 37 8.14 10.06 -23.30
N LYS A 38 7.36 11.12 -23.47
CA LYS A 38 6.86 11.96 -22.37
C LYS A 38 6.02 11.15 -21.40
N ILE A 39 4.95 10.48 -21.87
CA ILE A 39 3.99 9.77 -21.01
C ILE A 39 4.63 8.51 -20.40
N ARG A 40 5.35 7.72 -21.20
CA ARG A 40 6.01 6.49 -20.73
C ARG A 40 6.96 6.73 -19.55
N ASN A 41 7.67 7.85 -19.54
CA ASN A 41 8.65 8.17 -18.50
C ASN A 41 8.01 8.41 -17.14
N PHE A 42 6.82 8.99 -17.08
CA PHE A 42 6.18 9.26 -15.79
C PHE A 42 5.09 8.27 -15.39
N LEU A 43 4.56 7.46 -16.30
CA LEU A 43 3.65 6.37 -15.95
C LEU A 43 4.41 5.19 -15.31
N GLN A 44 4.99 5.46 -14.14
CA GLN A 44 5.65 4.47 -13.28
C GLN A 44 4.82 4.24 -12.03
N LEU A 45 4.76 2.99 -11.55
CA LEU A 45 4.00 2.64 -10.34
C LEU A 45 4.44 3.50 -9.16
N SER A 46 3.53 3.87 -8.30
CA SER A 46 3.69 4.77 -7.14
C SER A 46 3.93 6.25 -7.46
N ASN A 47 4.16 6.65 -8.71
CA ASN A 47 4.23 8.08 -9.02
C ASN A 47 2.89 8.77 -8.73
N LYS A 48 2.97 9.99 -8.19
CA LYS A 48 1.79 10.84 -8.01
C LYS A 48 1.51 11.55 -9.33
N ILE A 49 0.30 11.41 -9.84
CA ILE A 49 -0.13 11.97 -11.11
C ILE A 49 -1.45 12.75 -10.96
N MET A 50 -1.58 13.81 -11.75
CA MET A 50 -2.87 14.45 -12.01
C MET A 50 -3.60 13.63 -13.07
N THR A 51 -4.89 13.41 -12.87
CA THR A 51 -5.75 12.70 -13.82
C THR A 51 -7.02 13.50 -14.09
N PHE A 52 -7.33 13.70 -15.36
CA PHE A 52 -8.61 14.26 -15.81
C PHE A 52 -9.41 13.14 -16.46
N TYR A 53 -10.43 12.67 -15.76
CA TYR A 53 -11.25 11.56 -16.21
C TYR A 53 -12.35 12.04 -17.17
N ASN A 54 -12.49 11.36 -18.28
CA ASN A 54 -13.55 11.60 -19.27
C ASN A 54 -14.19 10.25 -19.62
N SER A 55 -15.52 10.18 -19.54
CA SER A 55 -16.30 9.04 -20.02
C SER A 55 -17.31 9.52 -21.05
N LYS A 56 -17.50 8.70 -22.11
CA LYS A 56 -18.53 8.95 -23.14
C LYS A 56 -19.85 8.26 -22.81
N SER A 57 -19.86 7.31 -21.87
CA SER A 57 -21.04 6.62 -21.40
C SER A 57 -20.76 5.93 -20.07
N GLU A 58 -21.77 5.72 -19.25
CA GLU A 58 -21.68 5.08 -17.93
C GLU A 58 -21.23 3.62 -17.99
N ASN A 59 -21.48 2.93 -19.10
CA ASN A 59 -21.19 1.50 -19.27
C ASN A 59 -19.85 1.21 -19.97
N ARG A 60 -18.98 2.20 -20.15
CA ARG A 60 -17.67 2.01 -20.78
C ARG A 60 -16.56 2.60 -19.94
N ILE A 61 -15.43 1.88 -19.94
CA ILE A 61 -14.22 2.42 -19.33
C ILE A 61 -13.88 3.77 -19.96
N GLY A 62 -13.71 4.79 -19.10
CA GLY A 62 -13.34 6.13 -19.55
C GLY A 62 -11.84 6.23 -19.88
N TYR A 63 -11.41 7.43 -20.19
CA TYR A 63 -9.99 7.71 -20.44
C TYR A 63 -9.47 8.83 -19.55
N PHE A 64 -8.18 8.77 -19.28
CA PHE A 64 -7.46 9.78 -18.54
C PHE A 64 -6.57 10.62 -19.46
N LYS A 65 -6.61 11.93 -19.26
CA LYS A 65 -5.45 12.79 -19.57
C LYS A 65 -4.63 12.84 -18.27
N THR A 66 -3.31 12.69 -18.38
CA THR A 66 -2.43 12.54 -17.22
C THR A 66 -1.26 13.50 -17.28
N GLU A 67 -0.88 14.04 -16.11
CA GLU A 67 0.30 14.87 -15.90
C GLU A 67 1.06 14.38 -14.69
N LEU A 68 2.38 14.51 -14.67
CA LEU A 68 3.21 14.13 -13.53
C LEU A 68 3.11 15.23 -12.46
N ILE A 69 2.90 14.81 -11.21
CA ILE A 69 3.00 15.67 -10.02
C ILE A 69 4.31 15.39 -9.28
N ASP A 70 4.53 14.15 -8.83
CA ASP A 70 5.75 13.76 -8.11
C ASP A 70 6.29 12.41 -8.62
N PRO A 71 7.55 12.39 -9.10
CA PRO A 71 8.21 11.16 -9.56
C PRO A 71 8.79 10.35 -8.40
N ILE A 72 7.95 9.67 -7.62
CA ILE A 72 8.38 8.89 -6.44
C ILE A 72 9.24 7.70 -6.84
N SER A 73 8.76 6.89 -7.78
CA SER A 73 9.44 5.65 -8.19
C SER A 73 10.88 5.87 -8.68
N PRO A 74 11.18 6.89 -9.50
CA PRO A 74 12.55 7.12 -9.97
C PRO A 74 13.55 7.43 -8.86
N LYS A 75 13.12 8.02 -7.75
CA LYS A 75 13.99 8.34 -6.60
C LYS A 75 14.66 7.08 -6.02
N TYR A 76 14.02 5.91 -6.18
CA TYR A 76 14.42 4.66 -5.53
C TYR A 76 14.80 3.53 -6.47
N PHE A 77 15.05 3.78 -7.76
CA PHE A 77 15.41 2.71 -8.72
C PHE A 77 16.66 1.92 -8.33
N SER A 78 17.63 2.55 -7.68
CA SER A 78 18.83 1.90 -7.17
C SER A 78 18.66 1.27 -5.78
N ASP A 79 17.59 1.59 -5.06
CA ASP A 79 17.29 1.07 -3.73
C ASP A 79 16.27 -0.08 -3.81
N LYS A 80 16.77 -1.31 -3.76
CA LYS A 80 15.95 -2.52 -3.85
C LYS A 80 14.92 -2.64 -2.73
N LYS A 81 15.25 -2.17 -1.51
CA LYS A 81 14.33 -2.24 -0.36
C LYS A 81 13.15 -1.29 -0.57
N ARG A 82 13.43 -0.03 -0.89
CA ARG A 82 12.39 0.98 -1.12
C ARG A 82 11.58 0.68 -2.38
N THR A 83 12.22 0.20 -3.46
CA THR A 83 11.50 -0.30 -4.64
C THR A 83 10.53 -1.43 -4.28
N SER A 84 10.92 -2.37 -3.42
CA SER A 84 10.03 -3.46 -2.98
C SER A 84 8.84 -2.94 -2.17
N VAL A 85 9.03 -1.89 -1.35
CA VAL A 85 7.94 -1.19 -0.65
C VAL A 85 6.94 -0.61 -1.65
N LEU A 86 7.40 0.17 -2.62
CA LEU A 86 6.54 0.79 -3.63
C LEU A 86 5.72 -0.25 -4.41
N LEU A 87 6.36 -1.34 -4.80
CA LEU A 87 5.68 -2.46 -5.49
C LEU A 87 4.72 -3.21 -4.57
N SER A 88 5.02 -3.34 -3.28
CA SER A 88 4.13 -3.95 -2.30
C SER A 88 2.86 -3.11 -2.12
N ILE A 89 3.01 -1.82 -1.87
CA ILE A 89 1.91 -0.86 -1.71
C ILE A 89 0.98 -0.92 -2.92
N THR A 90 1.52 -0.72 -4.11
CA THR A 90 0.72 -0.66 -5.33
C THR A 90 -0.02 -1.97 -5.60
N SER A 91 0.62 -3.11 -5.35
CA SER A 91 0.00 -4.42 -5.54
C SER A 91 -1.14 -4.67 -4.54
N ILE A 92 -0.91 -4.40 -3.25
CA ILE A 92 -1.91 -4.60 -2.20
C ILE A 92 -3.13 -3.70 -2.45
N LEU A 93 -2.93 -2.41 -2.67
CA LEU A 93 -4.02 -1.47 -2.92
C LEU A 93 -4.78 -1.82 -4.20
N ASN A 94 -4.07 -2.18 -5.27
CA ASN A 94 -4.71 -2.55 -6.53
C ASN A 94 -5.61 -3.78 -6.38
N ILE A 95 -5.23 -4.75 -5.56
CA ILE A 95 -5.97 -5.99 -5.33
C ILE A 95 -7.12 -5.78 -4.36
N LEU A 96 -6.89 -5.13 -3.22
CA LEU A 96 -7.86 -5.08 -2.12
C LEU A 96 -8.88 -3.95 -2.21
N LEU A 97 -8.52 -2.81 -2.81
CA LEU A 97 -9.47 -1.70 -2.87
C LEU A 97 -10.52 -1.92 -3.97
N PRO A 98 -11.81 -1.77 -3.67
CA PRO A 98 -12.84 -1.71 -4.68
C PRO A 98 -12.71 -0.43 -5.52
N GLU A 99 -13.31 -0.41 -6.72
CA GLU A 99 -13.35 0.79 -7.54
C GLU A 99 -14.36 1.80 -7.02
N SER A 100 -14.07 3.07 -7.24
CA SER A 100 -14.95 4.22 -6.97
C SER A 100 -15.41 4.34 -5.51
N GLN A 101 -14.64 3.80 -4.56
CA GLN A 101 -14.87 3.93 -3.14
C GLN A 101 -13.71 4.69 -2.48
N PRO A 102 -13.95 5.90 -1.93
CA PRO A 102 -12.92 6.67 -1.23
C PRO A 102 -12.50 6.02 0.09
N TYR A 103 -11.18 6.02 0.34
CA TYR A 103 -10.55 5.60 1.60
C TYR A 103 -9.58 6.69 2.06
N LYS A 104 -10.14 7.79 2.58
CA LYS A 104 -9.36 9.01 2.91
C LYS A 104 -8.25 8.75 3.93
N LYS A 105 -8.50 7.89 4.93
CA LYS A 105 -7.47 7.54 5.93
C LYS A 105 -6.32 6.73 5.31
N ILE A 106 -6.64 5.74 4.46
CA ILE A 106 -5.60 4.99 3.75
C ILE A 106 -4.78 5.94 2.87
N TYR A 107 -5.43 6.89 2.19
CA TYR A 107 -4.75 7.85 1.34
C TYR A 107 -3.81 8.76 2.15
N SER A 108 -4.27 9.35 3.25
CA SER A 108 -3.44 10.21 4.11
C SER A 108 -2.29 9.45 4.78
N SER A 109 -2.52 8.22 5.21
CA SER A 109 -1.49 7.34 5.77
C SER A 109 -0.44 6.96 4.71
N LEU A 110 -0.86 6.76 3.45
CA LEU A 110 0.04 6.55 2.32
C LEU A 110 0.91 7.79 2.02
N GLU A 111 0.33 8.98 2.06
CA GLU A 111 1.09 10.23 1.91
C GLU A 111 2.12 10.39 3.02
N ASN A 112 1.74 10.10 4.28
CA ASN A 112 2.67 10.12 5.40
C ASN A 112 3.84 9.13 5.20
N LEU A 113 3.56 7.92 4.73
CA LEU A 113 4.60 6.94 4.40
C LEU A 113 5.55 7.46 3.31
N PHE A 114 5.02 8.01 2.21
CA PHE A 114 5.85 8.52 1.10
C PHE A 114 6.71 9.71 1.51
N ASN A 115 6.19 10.60 2.36
CA ASN A 115 6.93 11.74 2.91
C ASN A 115 8.08 11.31 3.86
N ASN A 116 8.00 10.10 4.43
CA ASN A 116 9.00 9.55 5.34
C ASN A 116 9.81 8.40 4.73
N LEU A 117 9.69 8.16 3.42
CA LEU A 117 10.36 7.03 2.77
C LEU A 117 11.89 7.20 2.72
N ASP A 118 12.40 8.43 2.76
CA ASP A 118 13.85 8.73 2.83
C ASP A 118 14.43 8.51 4.24
N SER A 119 13.60 8.50 5.27
CA SER A 119 14.04 8.22 6.64
C SER A 119 14.50 6.78 6.80
N ASP A 120 15.48 6.52 7.68
CA ASP A 120 15.85 5.16 8.07
C ASP A 120 14.72 4.42 8.79
N TYR A 121 13.76 5.15 9.36
CA TYR A 121 12.58 4.62 10.05
C TYR A 121 11.42 4.25 9.11
N TRP A 122 11.58 4.37 7.79
CA TRP A 122 10.54 4.04 6.81
C TRP A 122 9.85 2.67 7.03
N PRO A 123 10.50 1.61 7.58
CA PRO A 123 9.83 0.33 7.78
C PRO A 123 8.71 0.41 8.81
N TYR A 124 8.84 1.28 9.82
CA TYR A 124 7.78 1.52 10.79
C TYR A 124 6.61 2.29 10.17
N TYR A 125 6.89 3.30 9.35
CA TYR A 125 5.84 4.03 8.61
C TYR A 125 5.10 3.10 7.65
N TYR A 126 5.80 2.17 7.01
CA TYR A 126 5.18 1.15 6.17
C TYR A 126 4.26 0.24 6.99
N LEU A 127 4.70 -0.22 8.16
CA LEU A 127 3.89 -1.05 9.05
C LEU A 127 2.65 -0.30 9.57
N PHE A 128 2.77 0.97 9.94
CA PHE A 128 1.61 1.77 10.34
C PHE A 128 0.63 1.95 9.20
N TRP A 129 1.12 2.17 7.98
CA TRP A 129 0.26 2.20 6.81
C TRP A 129 -0.47 0.87 6.58
N GLU A 130 0.20 -0.29 6.71
CA GLU A 130 -0.49 -1.59 6.63
C GLU A 130 -1.53 -1.78 7.75
N ILE A 131 -1.24 -1.29 8.97
CA ILE A 131 -2.19 -1.31 10.09
C ILE A 131 -3.43 -0.45 9.77
N ASP A 132 -3.24 0.75 9.27
CA ASP A 132 -4.35 1.62 8.87
C ASP A 132 -5.18 0.96 7.76
N LEU A 133 -4.53 0.34 6.78
CA LEU A 133 -5.20 -0.39 5.71
C LEU A 133 -6.07 -1.53 6.26
N ILE A 134 -5.54 -2.39 7.13
CA ILE A 134 -6.31 -3.52 7.67
C ILE A 134 -7.46 -3.07 8.56
N LYS A 135 -7.30 -1.98 9.32
CA LYS A 135 -8.37 -1.36 10.12
C LYS A 135 -9.49 -0.82 9.23
N GLU A 136 -9.15 -0.06 8.19
CA GLU A 136 -10.14 0.51 7.26
C GLU A 136 -10.86 -0.56 6.42
N LEU A 137 -10.23 -1.71 6.20
CA LEU A 137 -10.84 -2.85 5.53
C LEU A 137 -11.70 -3.73 6.46
N GLY A 138 -11.82 -3.39 7.74
CA GLY A 138 -12.73 -4.05 8.68
C GLY A 138 -12.06 -5.03 9.65
N PHE A 139 -10.78 -4.86 9.95
CA PHE A 139 -10.17 -5.56 11.09
C PHE A 139 -10.52 -4.82 12.39
N ASP A 140 -11.58 -5.27 13.06
CA ASP A 140 -12.22 -4.56 14.18
C ASP A 140 -11.47 -4.62 15.52
N GLN A 141 -10.29 -5.24 15.58
CA GLN A 141 -9.55 -5.33 16.82
C GLN A 141 -8.92 -3.98 17.19
N ASN A 142 -9.36 -3.42 18.32
CA ASN A 142 -8.70 -2.27 18.89
C ASN A 142 -7.38 -2.70 19.54
N LEU A 143 -6.29 -2.54 18.82
CA LEU A 143 -4.96 -2.98 19.29
C LEU A 143 -4.53 -2.28 20.58
N LYS A 144 -5.09 -1.10 20.90
CA LYS A 144 -4.81 -0.37 22.15
C LYS A 144 -5.32 -1.08 23.39
N ASP A 145 -6.34 -1.93 23.28
CA ASP A 145 -6.89 -2.69 24.41
C ASP A 145 -5.87 -3.67 24.97
N PHE A 146 -4.85 -4.03 24.19
CA PHE A 146 -3.76 -4.91 24.63
C PHE A 146 -2.65 -4.19 25.41
N ASN A 147 -2.73 -2.87 25.64
CA ASN A 147 -1.74 -2.14 26.44
C ASN A 147 -1.57 -2.70 27.84
N ASN A 148 -2.66 -3.14 28.49
CA ASN A 148 -2.62 -3.70 29.83
C ASN A 148 -1.91 -5.06 29.88
N ILE A 149 -2.01 -5.84 28.81
CA ILE A 149 -1.36 -7.15 28.68
C ILE A 149 0.11 -7.00 28.28
N LEU A 150 0.43 -5.91 27.59
CA LEU A 150 1.78 -5.64 27.08
C LEU A 150 2.78 -5.48 28.25
N GLY A 151 2.46 -4.64 29.27
CA GLY A 151 3.40 -4.30 30.33
C GLY A 151 4.74 -3.81 29.75
N ASP A 152 5.84 -4.41 30.20
CA ASP A 152 7.21 -4.14 29.75
C ASP A 152 7.68 -5.06 28.59
N LYS A 153 6.78 -5.92 28.07
CA LYS A 153 7.14 -6.87 27.00
C LYS A 153 7.33 -6.14 25.67
N GLU A 154 8.33 -6.56 24.89
CA GLU A 154 8.50 -6.07 23.52
C GLU A 154 7.50 -6.68 22.52
N ILE A 155 6.96 -7.87 22.84
CA ILE A 155 6.04 -8.63 22.00
C ILE A 155 5.04 -9.32 22.91
N ILE A 156 3.78 -9.34 22.46
CA ILE A 156 2.73 -10.15 23.10
C ILE A 156 2.17 -11.17 22.13
N ASP A 157 1.71 -12.27 22.69
CA ASP A 157 0.92 -13.27 21.99
C ASP A 157 -0.56 -13.03 22.32
N ILE A 158 -1.38 -12.88 21.29
CA ILE A 158 -2.83 -12.78 21.40
C ILE A 158 -3.49 -13.81 20.51
N GLU A 159 -4.73 -14.17 20.82
CA GLU A 159 -5.55 -15.02 19.98
C GLU A 159 -6.84 -14.27 19.60
N VAL A 160 -7.12 -14.20 18.31
CA VAL A 160 -8.31 -13.57 17.76
C VAL A 160 -8.90 -14.53 16.73
N ASP A 161 -10.17 -14.89 16.91
CA ASP A 161 -10.89 -15.83 16.03
C ASP A 161 -10.13 -17.17 15.81
N GLY A 162 -9.49 -17.70 16.86
CA GLY A 162 -8.71 -18.95 16.81
C GLY A 162 -7.34 -18.82 16.13
N ILE A 163 -6.95 -17.63 15.71
CA ILE A 163 -5.64 -17.35 15.09
C ILE A 163 -4.72 -16.67 16.12
N LYS A 164 -3.52 -17.24 16.29
CA LYS A 164 -2.50 -16.66 17.18
C LYS A 164 -1.65 -15.64 16.46
N TYR A 165 -1.50 -14.46 17.07
CA TYR A 165 -0.72 -13.33 16.57
C TYR A 165 0.38 -12.96 17.55
N LYS A 166 1.57 -12.66 17.03
CA LYS A 166 2.67 -12.05 17.79
C LYS A 166 2.75 -10.58 17.42
N ILE A 167 2.37 -9.70 18.33
CA ILE A 167 2.29 -8.26 18.06
C ILE A 167 3.40 -7.53 18.79
N PRO A 168 4.28 -6.80 18.05
CA PRO A 168 5.27 -5.92 18.67
C PRO A 168 4.63 -4.73 19.38
N TYR A 169 5.23 -4.29 20.50
CA TYR A 169 4.74 -3.21 21.34
C TYR A 169 4.51 -1.89 20.59
N PHE A 170 5.35 -1.58 19.60
CA PHE A 170 5.26 -0.31 18.87
C PHE A 170 3.97 -0.19 18.05
N ILE A 171 3.40 -1.33 17.60
CA ILE A 171 2.11 -1.37 16.91
C ILE A 171 0.98 -1.06 17.89
N ILE A 172 1.04 -1.62 19.11
CA ILE A 172 0.03 -1.42 20.15
C ILE A 172 0.06 0.02 20.68
N LYS A 173 1.27 0.54 20.94
CA LYS A 173 1.48 1.91 21.45
C LYS A 173 1.40 2.97 20.35
N GLU A 174 1.36 2.59 19.09
CA GLU A 174 1.41 3.49 17.92
C GLU A 174 2.61 4.46 17.98
N LEU A 175 3.79 3.94 18.38
CA LEU A 175 5.01 4.73 18.60
C LEU A 175 6.18 4.17 17.80
N ILE A 176 6.91 5.04 17.11
CA ILE A 176 8.15 4.64 16.45
C ILE A 176 9.22 4.38 17.51
N PRO A 177 9.86 3.19 17.53
CA PRO A 177 10.95 2.88 18.45
C PRO A 177 12.15 3.83 18.27
N LYS A 178 12.82 4.18 19.38
CA LYS A 178 14.03 5.04 19.33
C LYS A 178 15.19 4.41 18.56
N LYS A 179 15.22 3.09 18.44
CA LYS A 179 16.26 2.33 17.71
C LYS A 179 15.60 1.40 16.71
N ILE A 180 16.19 1.30 15.53
CA ILE A 180 15.74 0.35 14.51
C ILE A 180 16.16 -1.05 14.93
N LYS A 181 15.18 -1.96 15.04
CA LYS A 181 15.38 -3.37 15.35
C LYS A 181 14.74 -4.22 14.25
N ASN A 182 15.56 -4.84 13.39
CA ASN A 182 15.06 -5.67 12.30
C ASN A 182 14.13 -6.80 12.78
N GLU A 183 14.42 -7.39 13.94
CA GLU A 183 13.57 -8.42 14.54
C GLU A 183 12.14 -7.92 14.81
N LEU A 184 11.99 -6.70 15.36
CA LEU A 184 10.68 -6.11 15.60
C LEU A 184 9.94 -5.79 14.29
N ILE A 185 10.68 -5.26 13.31
CA ILE A 185 10.12 -5.00 11.97
C ILE A 185 9.62 -6.31 11.35
N ARG A 186 10.45 -7.37 11.36
CA ARG A 186 10.06 -8.68 10.84
C ARG A 186 8.80 -9.23 11.53
N LYS A 187 8.71 -9.12 12.85
CA LYS A 187 7.53 -9.56 13.61
C LYS A 187 6.29 -8.73 13.27
N GLY A 188 6.45 -7.41 13.10
CA GLY A 188 5.39 -6.54 12.62
C GLY A 188 4.90 -6.93 11.21
N LEU A 189 5.84 -7.16 10.28
CA LEU A 189 5.52 -7.63 8.93
C LEU A 189 4.82 -8.99 8.91
N ASN A 190 5.24 -9.91 9.79
CA ASN A 190 4.57 -11.21 9.91
C ASN A 190 3.16 -11.08 10.51
N PHE A 191 2.96 -10.19 11.49
CA PHE A 191 1.65 -9.89 12.03
C PHE A 191 0.70 -9.36 10.95
N THR A 192 1.08 -8.27 10.27
CA THR A 192 0.22 -7.67 9.23
C THR A 192 -0.03 -8.62 8.07
N ARG A 193 0.98 -9.41 7.66
CA ARG A 193 0.80 -10.48 6.65
C ARG A 193 -0.23 -11.50 7.10
N THR A 194 -0.14 -11.99 8.35
CA THR A 194 -1.08 -13.00 8.87
C THR A 194 -2.51 -12.47 8.84
N VAL A 195 -2.72 -11.21 9.23
CA VAL A 195 -4.04 -10.57 9.15
C VAL A 195 -4.49 -10.43 7.70
N LEU A 196 -3.65 -9.84 6.82
CA LEU A 196 -3.98 -9.64 5.41
C LEU A 196 -4.36 -10.96 4.74
N VAL A 197 -3.55 -12.00 4.92
CA VAL A 197 -3.80 -13.30 4.27
C VAL A 197 -5.09 -13.93 4.79
N ASN A 198 -5.26 -14.03 6.12
CA ASN A 198 -6.38 -14.78 6.68
C ASN A 198 -7.72 -14.04 6.61
N LYS A 199 -7.72 -12.70 6.66
CA LYS A 199 -8.95 -11.90 6.67
C LYS A 199 -9.36 -11.39 5.30
N PHE A 200 -8.41 -11.15 4.39
CA PHE A 200 -8.71 -10.46 3.13
C PHE A 200 -8.34 -11.26 1.88
N PHE A 201 -7.20 -11.95 1.86
CA PHE A 201 -6.77 -12.65 0.65
C PHE A 201 -7.40 -14.03 0.52
N LEU A 202 -7.25 -14.91 1.51
CA LEU A 202 -7.78 -16.28 1.44
C LEU A 202 -9.31 -16.33 1.32
N PRO A 203 -10.11 -15.59 2.12
CA PRO A 203 -11.57 -15.65 2.00
C PRO A 203 -12.10 -15.21 0.65
N ASN A 204 -11.35 -14.35 -0.06
CA ASN A 204 -11.72 -13.85 -1.38
C ASN A 204 -11.03 -14.59 -2.53
N ASN A 205 -10.32 -15.70 -2.28
CA ASN A 205 -9.53 -16.44 -3.28
C ASN A 205 -8.50 -15.57 -4.02
N LEU A 206 -7.92 -14.56 -3.35
CA LEU A 206 -6.93 -13.65 -3.90
C LEU A 206 -5.51 -14.16 -3.65
N ILE A 207 -4.61 -13.89 -4.59
CA ILE A 207 -3.20 -14.26 -4.47
C ILE A 207 -2.43 -13.14 -3.74
N PHE A 208 -1.75 -13.49 -2.65
CA PHE A 208 -0.93 -12.54 -1.90
C PHE A 208 0.27 -12.06 -2.75
N PRO A 209 0.55 -10.74 -2.80
CA PRO A 209 1.55 -10.18 -3.70
C PRO A 209 2.98 -10.67 -3.42
N LYS A 210 3.66 -11.15 -4.45
CA LYS A 210 5.08 -11.57 -4.35
C LYS A 210 6.00 -10.42 -3.91
N SER A 211 5.71 -9.18 -4.32
CA SER A 211 6.46 -7.98 -3.91
C SER A 211 6.46 -7.80 -2.40
N ARG A 212 5.33 -8.10 -1.73
CA ARG A 212 5.23 -8.03 -0.27
C ARG A 212 6.03 -9.13 0.43
N VAL A 213 6.09 -10.33 -0.16
CA VAL A 213 6.95 -11.42 0.34
C VAL A 213 8.43 -11.07 0.17
N ILE A 214 8.81 -10.49 -0.96
CA ILE A 214 10.19 -10.03 -1.21
C ILE A 214 10.61 -8.98 -0.18
N LEU A 215 9.70 -8.05 0.16
CA LEU A 215 9.97 -7.03 1.17
C LEU A 215 10.33 -7.64 2.54
N GLU A 216 9.61 -8.68 2.98
CA GLU A 216 9.89 -9.36 4.25
C GLU A 216 11.31 -9.92 4.32
N ASN A 217 11.81 -10.46 3.20
CA ASN A 217 13.12 -11.10 3.14
C ASN A 217 14.30 -10.14 3.39
N TYR A 218 14.07 -8.82 3.31
CA TYR A 218 15.10 -7.84 3.65
C TYR A 218 15.29 -7.63 5.16
N PHE A 219 14.42 -8.21 5.99
CA PHE A 219 14.46 -8.09 7.46
C PHE A 219 14.69 -9.46 8.17
N VAL A 220 15.07 -10.46 7.39
CA VAL A 220 15.43 -11.80 7.88
C VAL A 220 16.86 -11.82 8.44
#